data_2ce77264319b1fa5b326fcfcabfb870a
#
_entry.id   2ce77264319b1fa5b326fcfcabfb870a
#
_cell.length_a   1.000
_cell.length_b   1.000
_cell.length_c   1.000
_cell.angle_alpha   90.00
_cell.angle_beta   90.00
_cell.angle_gamma   90.00
#
_symmetry.space_group_name_H-M   'P 1'
#
loop_
_entity.id
_entity.type
_entity.pdbx_description
1 polymer ?
#
loop_
_entity_poly.entity_id
_entity_poly.type
_entity_poly.pdbx_seq_one_letter_code
_entity_poly.pdbx_strand_id
1 'polypeptide(L)'
;MRKYFCFLLIALLSQSLLMAQTVPSPKSHFGFNIGDNYQLATFTQTEAYLKKLAAVSKKVKLQVIGKTEEGRNQYMAIVSDPSNLANLEKYKTISQKLAHAENISVAEATQMANEGKAVVWIDGGLHATEVVGIHQWIESIYQFTTRNDEETKRILANTIILFVHANPDGQELVSNWY
;
A
#
# COMPACT_ATOMS: atom_id res chain seq x y z
N MET A 1 -46.01 20.77 -11.48
CA MET A 1 -44.70 21.24 -11.96
C MET A 1 -43.66 21.38 -10.85
N ARG A 2 -43.95 22.05 -9.71
CA ARG A 2 -42.98 22.26 -8.60
C ARG A 2 -42.43 20.97 -7.94
N LYS A 3 -43.22 19.89 -7.84
CA LYS A 3 -42.78 18.59 -7.24
C LYS A 3 -41.79 17.85 -8.11
N TYR A 4 -41.91 17.93 -9.44
CA TYR A 4 -40.96 17.21 -10.36
C TYR A 4 -39.63 17.99 -10.47
N PHE A 5 -39.63 19.31 -10.26
CA PHE A 5 -38.41 20.11 -10.25
C PHE A 5 -37.48 19.75 -9.07
N CYS A 6 -38.05 19.50 -7.88
CA CYS A 6 -37.28 19.08 -6.70
C CYS A 6 -36.67 17.67 -6.89
N PHE A 7 -37.40 16.73 -7.54
CA PHE A 7 -36.86 15.39 -7.83
C PHE A 7 -35.71 15.43 -8.84
N LEU A 8 -35.80 16.30 -9.86
CA LEU A 8 -34.72 16.47 -10.84
C LEU A 8 -33.47 17.08 -10.21
N LEU A 9 -33.62 18.03 -9.27
CA LEU A 9 -32.51 18.64 -8.56
C LEU A 9 -31.79 17.66 -7.63
N ILE A 10 -32.54 16.78 -6.95
CA ILE A 10 -31.98 15.73 -6.08
C ILE A 10 -31.25 14.68 -6.91
N ALA A 11 -31.77 14.31 -8.09
CA ALA A 11 -31.12 13.37 -9.01
C ALA A 11 -29.82 13.94 -9.61
N LEU A 12 -29.75 15.23 -9.88
CA LEU A 12 -28.53 15.92 -10.35
C LEU A 12 -27.47 16.07 -9.24
N LEU A 13 -27.90 16.28 -7.99
CA LEU A 13 -26.99 16.35 -6.83
C LEU A 13 -26.41 14.98 -6.46
N SER A 14 -27.13 13.88 -6.72
CA SER A 14 -26.64 12.53 -6.46
C SER A 14 -25.60 12.04 -7.49
N GLN A 15 -25.53 12.60 -8.69
CA GLN A 15 -24.51 12.27 -9.69
C GLN A 15 -23.13 12.89 -9.40
N SER A 16 -23.07 13.96 -8.61
CA SER A 16 -21.80 14.61 -8.26
C SER A 16 -20.98 13.87 -7.20
N LEU A 17 -21.51 12.81 -6.58
CA LEU A 17 -20.81 12.05 -5.52
C LEU A 17 -20.09 10.78 -6.00
N LEU A 18 -20.14 10.48 -7.30
CA LEU A 18 -19.54 9.27 -7.90
C LEU A 18 -18.28 9.55 -8.72
N MET A 19 -17.58 10.64 -8.46
CA MET A 19 -16.21 10.79 -8.97
C MET A 19 -15.34 9.79 -8.22
N ALA A 20 -15.05 8.66 -8.87
CA ALA A 20 -14.06 7.72 -8.36
C ALA A 20 -12.78 8.50 -8.07
N GLN A 21 -12.42 8.60 -6.80
CA GLN A 21 -11.23 9.32 -6.38
C GLN A 21 -10.02 8.63 -7.00
N THR A 22 -9.36 9.30 -7.95
CA THR A 22 -8.18 8.74 -8.61
C THR A 22 -7.02 8.64 -7.63
N VAL A 23 -6.31 7.53 -7.66
CA VAL A 23 -5.10 7.35 -6.85
C VAL A 23 -4.09 8.44 -7.22
N PRO A 24 -3.65 9.30 -6.28
CA PRO A 24 -2.71 10.36 -6.59
C PRO A 24 -1.35 9.78 -6.99
N SER A 25 -0.77 10.28 -8.09
CA SER A 25 0.59 9.90 -8.48
C SER A 25 1.61 10.51 -7.50
N PRO A 26 2.81 9.90 -7.33
CA PRO A 26 3.90 10.51 -6.58
C PRO A 26 4.16 11.95 -7.03
N LYS A 27 4.25 12.18 -8.34
CA LYS A 27 4.42 13.53 -8.90
C LYS A 27 3.35 14.52 -8.42
N SER A 28 2.08 14.12 -8.42
CA SER A 28 0.99 15.02 -8.01
C SER A 28 1.00 15.32 -6.51
N HIS A 29 1.61 14.45 -5.71
CA HIS A 29 1.71 14.61 -4.27
C HIS A 29 2.97 15.35 -3.82
N PHE A 30 4.14 14.95 -4.35
CA PHE A 30 5.43 15.52 -3.96
C PHE A 30 5.78 16.80 -4.74
N GLY A 31 5.17 17.05 -5.91
CA GLY A 31 5.47 18.18 -6.78
C GLY A 31 6.62 17.92 -7.76
N PHE A 32 7.28 16.76 -7.70
CA PHE A 32 8.38 16.34 -8.56
C PHE A 32 8.23 14.87 -8.98
N ASN A 33 8.92 14.41 -10.02
CA ASN A 33 8.95 12.99 -10.36
C ASN A 33 9.94 12.26 -9.46
N ILE A 34 9.62 11.04 -9.06
CA ILE A 34 10.58 10.17 -8.39
C ILE A 34 11.80 10.00 -9.30
N GLY A 35 12.98 10.34 -8.77
CA GLY A 35 14.24 10.32 -9.50
C GLY A 35 14.65 11.64 -10.15
N ASP A 36 13.85 12.70 -10.05
CA ASP A 36 14.28 14.05 -10.48
C ASP A 36 15.52 14.50 -9.69
N ASN A 37 16.46 15.15 -10.38
CA ASN A 37 17.68 15.65 -9.77
C ASN A 37 17.37 16.65 -8.64
N TYR A 38 18.10 16.55 -7.54
CA TYR A 38 18.03 17.45 -6.40
C TYR A 38 16.64 17.50 -5.71
N GLN A 39 15.86 16.42 -5.83
CA GLN A 39 14.54 16.32 -5.20
C GLN A 39 14.48 15.10 -4.29
N LEU A 40 14.23 15.32 -3.00
CA LEU A 40 14.06 14.27 -2.00
C LEU A 40 12.73 14.43 -1.27
N ALA A 41 12.01 13.33 -1.12
CA ALA A 41 10.82 13.28 -0.28
C ALA A 41 11.22 13.04 1.17
N THR A 42 10.70 13.85 2.10
CA THR A 42 10.84 13.61 3.54
C THR A 42 9.95 12.46 3.98
N PHE A 43 10.21 11.87 5.16
CA PHE A 43 9.29 10.87 5.72
C PHE A 43 7.91 11.47 6.00
N THR A 44 7.85 12.71 6.49
CA THR A 44 6.57 13.42 6.72
C THR A 44 5.71 13.48 5.45
N GLN A 45 6.32 13.77 4.31
CA GLN A 45 5.62 13.77 3.01
C GLN A 45 5.25 12.35 2.58
N THR A 46 6.13 11.38 2.79
CA THR A 46 5.89 9.95 2.47
C THR A 46 4.74 9.40 3.31
N GLU A 47 4.70 9.68 4.61
CA GLU A 47 3.59 9.29 5.49
C GLU A 47 2.25 9.86 5.00
N ALA A 48 2.22 11.15 4.66
CA ALA A 48 1.03 11.80 4.12
C ALA A 48 0.57 11.17 2.80
N TYR A 49 1.52 10.79 1.94
CA TYR A 49 1.24 10.08 0.68
C TYR A 49 0.64 8.70 0.92
N LEU A 50 1.23 7.89 1.79
CA LEU A 50 0.73 6.55 2.12
C LEU A 50 -0.71 6.59 2.67
N LYS A 51 -1.00 7.54 3.57
CA LYS A 51 -2.34 7.74 4.12
C LYS A 51 -3.35 8.10 3.02
N LYS A 52 -2.97 9.00 2.11
CA LYS A 52 -3.80 9.38 0.95
C LYS A 52 -4.07 8.18 0.03
N LEU A 53 -3.03 7.44 -0.28
CA LEU A 53 -3.10 6.28 -1.17
C LEU A 53 -4.01 5.19 -0.56
N ALA A 54 -3.85 4.88 0.72
CA ALA A 54 -4.68 3.92 1.42
C ALA A 54 -6.14 4.36 1.57
N ALA A 55 -6.41 5.66 1.62
CA ALA A 55 -7.78 6.18 1.71
C ALA A 55 -8.57 6.00 0.40
N VAL A 56 -7.89 5.95 -0.76
CA VAL A 56 -8.55 5.92 -2.07
C VAL A 56 -8.39 4.59 -2.81
N SER A 57 -7.35 3.80 -2.53
CA SER A 57 -7.10 2.54 -3.21
C SER A 57 -7.62 1.34 -2.41
N LYS A 58 -8.43 0.50 -3.07
CA LYS A 58 -8.87 -0.79 -2.49
C LYS A 58 -7.78 -1.87 -2.53
N LYS A 59 -6.65 -1.62 -3.21
CA LYS A 59 -5.52 -2.56 -3.36
C LYS A 59 -4.47 -2.40 -2.28
N VAL A 60 -4.63 -1.47 -1.33
CA VAL A 60 -3.67 -1.23 -0.25
C VAL A 60 -4.35 -1.05 1.10
N LYS A 61 -3.75 -1.63 2.13
CA LYS A 61 -4.10 -1.42 3.54
C LYS A 61 -2.86 -0.94 4.27
N LEU A 62 -2.95 0.19 4.95
CA LEU A 62 -1.84 0.75 5.72
C LEU A 62 -1.95 0.31 7.18
N GLN A 63 -0.85 -0.19 7.75
CA GLN A 63 -0.76 -0.64 9.12
C GLN A 63 0.44 0.00 9.81
N VAL A 64 0.26 0.51 11.03
CA VAL A 64 1.36 0.88 11.93
C VAL A 64 1.88 -0.40 12.58
N ILE A 65 3.17 -0.70 12.43
CA ILE A 65 3.82 -1.89 12.97
C ILE A 65 4.70 -1.59 14.19
N GLY A 66 4.93 -0.31 14.48
CA GLY A 66 5.72 0.12 15.62
C GLY A 66 5.98 1.62 15.61
N LYS A 67 6.87 2.02 16.48
CA LYS A 67 7.42 3.38 16.59
C LYS A 67 8.91 3.33 16.38
N THR A 68 9.46 4.39 15.77
CA THR A 68 10.89 4.61 15.69
C THR A 68 11.42 5.22 17.00
N GLU A 69 12.74 5.32 17.13
CA GLU A 69 13.38 5.96 18.28
C GLU A 69 12.96 7.43 18.45
N GLU A 70 12.76 8.17 17.34
CA GLU A 70 12.26 9.54 17.37
C GLU A 70 10.72 9.64 17.46
N GLY A 71 10.03 8.54 17.73
CA GLY A 71 8.58 8.48 17.97
C GLY A 71 7.70 8.51 16.71
N ARG A 72 8.28 8.46 15.50
CA ARG A 72 7.51 8.37 14.25
C ARG A 72 6.82 7.01 14.12
N ASN A 73 5.71 6.96 13.43
CA ASN A 73 5.08 5.68 13.10
C ASN A 73 5.91 4.95 12.06
N GLN A 74 6.20 3.67 12.31
CA GLN A 74 6.73 2.78 11.29
C GLN A 74 5.56 2.09 10.58
N TYR A 75 5.49 2.25 9.27
CA TYR A 75 4.39 1.76 8.46
C TYR A 75 4.75 0.52 7.66
N MET A 76 3.74 -0.35 7.52
CA MET A 76 3.69 -1.40 6.53
C MET A 76 2.47 -1.17 5.63
N ALA A 77 2.72 -1.03 4.32
CA ALA A 77 1.66 -1.00 3.33
C ALA A 77 1.47 -2.43 2.78
N ILE A 78 0.31 -3.02 3.04
CA ILE A 78 -0.07 -4.35 2.58
C ILE A 78 -0.76 -4.18 1.24
N VAL A 79 -0.14 -4.67 0.17
CA VAL A 79 -0.63 -4.52 -1.20
C VAL A 79 -1.00 -5.87 -1.78
N SER A 80 -2.25 -5.99 -2.29
CA SER A 80 -2.77 -7.21 -2.89
C SER A 80 -4.06 -6.92 -3.66
N ASP A 81 -4.64 -7.96 -4.25
CA ASP A 81 -6.02 -7.90 -4.76
C ASP A 81 -7.01 -7.58 -3.61
N PRO A 82 -8.05 -6.77 -3.83
CA PRO A 82 -9.04 -6.45 -2.81
C PRO A 82 -9.67 -7.66 -2.13
N SER A 83 -9.88 -8.76 -2.85
CA SER A 83 -10.41 -10.00 -2.28
C SER A 83 -9.44 -10.66 -1.30
N ASN A 84 -8.15 -10.57 -1.55
CA ASN A 84 -7.12 -11.05 -0.63
C ASN A 84 -7.05 -10.16 0.62
N LEU A 85 -7.12 -8.83 0.43
CA LEU A 85 -7.11 -7.88 1.56
C LEU A 85 -8.32 -8.04 2.49
N ALA A 86 -9.46 -8.45 1.95
CA ALA A 86 -10.65 -8.79 2.74
C ALA A 86 -10.47 -10.07 3.58
N ASN A 87 -9.53 -10.95 3.20
CA ASN A 87 -9.28 -12.25 3.83
C ASN A 87 -7.90 -12.36 4.49
N LEU A 88 -7.27 -11.25 4.87
CA LEU A 88 -5.90 -11.22 5.42
C LEU A 88 -5.70 -12.14 6.61
N GLU A 89 -6.64 -12.20 7.56
CA GLU A 89 -6.52 -13.04 8.75
C GLU A 89 -6.52 -14.55 8.40
N LYS A 90 -7.28 -14.95 7.37
CA LYS A 90 -7.21 -16.32 6.84
C LYS A 90 -5.79 -16.63 6.34
N TYR A 91 -5.24 -15.78 5.49
CA TYR A 91 -3.91 -16.01 4.90
C TYR A 91 -2.78 -15.91 5.93
N LYS A 92 -2.90 -15.02 6.90
CA LYS A 92 -1.99 -14.93 8.05
C LYS A 92 -1.99 -16.24 8.85
N THR A 93 -3.17 -16.77 9.15
CA THR A 93 -3.31 -18.05 9.88
C THR A 93 -2.71 -19.20 9.09
N ILE A 94 -2.94 -19.27 7.78
CA ILE A 94 -2.33 -20.29 6.90
C ILE A 94 -0.80 -20.18 6.95
N SER A 95 -0.26 -18.98 6.74
CA SER A 95 1.20 -18.73 6.76
C SER A 95 1.82 -19.13 8.10
N GLN A 96 1.18 -18.76 9.21
CA GLN A 96 1.66 -19.13 10.55
C GLN A 96 1.68 -20.66 10.77
N LYS A 97 0.59 -21.34 10.42
CA LYS A 97 0.52 -22.80 10.56
C LYS A 97 1.55 -23.51 9.71
N LEU A 98 1.74 -23.07 8.46
CA LEU A 98 2.76 -23.66 7.56
C LEU A 98 4.19 -23.36 8.05
N ALA A 99 4.46 -22.18 8.60
CA ALA A 99 5.77 -21.80 9.12
C ALA A 99 6.16 -22.60 10.37
N HIS A 100 5.22 -22.85 11.28
CA HIS A 100 5.47 -23.65 12.48
C HIS A 100 5.47 -25.15 12.20
N ALA A 101 4.66 -25.61 11.25
CA ALA A 101 4.51 -27.01 10.82
C ALA A 101 4.25 -28.01 11.96
N GLU A 102 3.73 -27.54 13.09
CA GLU A 102 3.44 -28.36 14.27
C GLU A 102 2.01 -28.91 14.20
N ASN A 103 1.86 -30.21 14.49
CA ASN A 103 0.57 -30.89 14.60
C ASN A 103 -0.32 -30.77 13.35
N ILE A 104 0.28 -30.72 12.17
CA ILE A 104 -0.42 -30.76 10.88
C ILE A 104 0.04 -31.95 10.06
N SER A 105 -0.90 -32.61 9.39
CA SER A 105 -0.60 -33.70 8.45
C SER A 105 -0.10 -33.13 7.11
N VAL A 106 0.56 -33.98 6.32
CA VAL A 106 0.97 -33.61 4.95
C VAL A 106 -0.22 -33.20 4.08
N ALA A 107 -1.36 -33.89 4.25
CA ALA A 107 -2.58 -33.55 3.50
C ALA A 107 -3.11 -32.17 3.85
N GLU A 108 -3.18 -31.82 5.14
CA GLU A 108 -3.58 -30.48 5.62
C GLU A 108 -2.60 -29.41 5.16
N ALA A 109 -1.28 -29.66 5.26
CA ALA A 109 -0.27 -28.74 4.77
C ALA A 109 -0.44 -28.46 3.26
N THR A 110 -0.66 -29.52 2.47
CA THR A 110 -0.90 -29.40 1.02
C THR A 110 -2.16 -28.60 0.71
N GLN A 111 -3.25 -28.84 1.44
CA GLN A 111 -4.49 -28.05 1.29
C GLN A 111 -4.23 -26.58 1.63
N MET A 112 -3.61 -26.29 2.77
CA MET A 112 -3.27 -24.91 3.17
C MET A 112 -2.35 -24.22 2.15
N ALA A 113 -1.37 -24.92 1.60
CA ALA A 113 -0.47 -24.36 0.58
C ALA A 113 -1.23 -24.00 -0.71
N ASN A 114 -2.21 -24.81 -1.12
CA ASN A 114 -3.04 -24.54 -2.29
C ASN A 114 -4.03 -23.40 -2.06
N GLU A 115 -4.54 -23.23 -0.84
CA GLU A 115 -5.45 -22.14 -0.49
C GLU A 115 -4.72 -20.82 -0.18
N GLY A 116 -3.48 -20.91 0.26
CA GLY A 116 -2.66 -19.80 0.71
C GLY A 116 -2.28 -18.83 -0.40
N LYS A 117 -1.62 -17.77 -0.01
CA LYS A 117 -1.00 -16.80 -0.92
C LYS A 117 0.48 -16.68 -0.60
N ALA A 118 1.30 -16.45 -1.62
CA ALA A 118 2.68 -16.10 -1.40
C ALA A 118 2.77 -14.77 -0.64
N VAL A 119 3.59 -14.72 0.40
CA VAL A 119 3.84 -13.49 1.14
C VAL A 119 5.22 -12.97 0.77
N VAL A 120 5.28 -11.76 0.23
CA VAL A 120 6.51 -11.13 -0.25
C VAL A 120 6.79 -9.91 0.63
N TRP A 121 7.95 -9.90 1.29
CA TRP A 121 8.43 -8.76 2.06
C TRP A 121 9.33 -7.89 1.18
N ILE A 122 9.06 -6.60 1.14
CA ILE A 122 9.86 -5.59 0.44
C ILE A 122 10.07 -4.42 1.40
N ASP A 123 11.25 -4.27 1.92
CA ASP A 123 11.63 -3.09 2.68
C ASP A 123 12.36 -2.07 1.79
N GLY A 124 12.33 -0.82 2.22
CA GLY A 124 12.99 0.27 1.52
C GLY A 124 13.50 1.33 2.50
N GLY A 125 14.58 2.00 2.12
CA GLY A 125 15.14 3.11 2.87
C GLY A 125 15.88 2.69 4.14
N LEU A 126 16.46 1.49 4.22
CA LEU A 126 17.23 1.03 5.38
C LEU A 126 18.41 1.97 5.67
N HIS A 127 19.24 2.22 4.66
CA HIS A 127 20.33 3.17 4.74
C HIS A 127 19.86 4.54 4.24
N ALA A 128 19.79 5.51 5.11
CA ALA A 128 19.15 6.81 4.85
C ALA A 128 19.77 7.60 3.68
N THR A 129 21.08 7.48 3.46
CA THR A 129 21.80 8.15 2.37
C THR A 129 21.64 7.46 1.00
N GLU A 130 21.12 6.25 0.98
CA GLU A 130 20.78 5.52 -0.25
C GLU A 130 19.37 5.91 -0.73
N VAL A 131 19.18 7.19 -1.04
CA VAL A 131 17.87 7.83 -1.28
C VAL A 131 17.04 7.18 -2.38
N VAL A 132 17.68 6.54 -3.36
CA VAL A 132 16.98 5.83 -4.44
C VAL A 132 16.12 4.68 -3.91
N GLY A 133 16.56 3.98 -2.88
CA GLY A 133 15.86 2.83 -2.32
C GLY A 133 14.47 3.18 -1.81
N ILE A 134 14.34 4.27 -1.05
CA ILE A 134 13.02 4.71 -0.55
C ILE A 134 12.16 5.34 -1.64
N HIS A 135 12.74 6.06 -2.59
CA HIS A 135 12.03 6.63 -3.72
C HIS A 135 11.45 5.53 -4.63
N GLN A 136 12.25 4.50 -4.95
CA GLN A 136 11.78 3.34 -5.70
C GLN A 136 10.68 2.59 -4.96
N TRP A 137 10.77 2.44 -3.62
CA TRP A 137 9.76 1.84 -2.78
C TRP A 137 8.41 2.57 -2.87
N ILE A 138 8.41 3.91 -2.80
CA ILE A 138 7.22 4.76 -2.98
C ILE A 138 6.60 4.53 -4.37
N GLU A 139 7.41 4.58 -5.42
CA GLU A 139 6.95 4.38 -6.79
C GLU A 139 6.40 2.97 -7.01
N SER A 140 7.02 1.95 -6.43
CA SER A 140 6.57 0.56 -6.53
C SER A 140 5.17 0.36 -5.95
N ILE A 141 4.89 0.93 -4.78
CA ILE A 141 3.55 0.88 -4.17
C ILE A 141 2.52 1.54 -5.10
N TYR A 142 2.85 2.71 -5.67
CA TYR A 142 1.97 3.39 -6.62
C TYR A 142 1.70 2.54 -7.86
N GLN A 143 2.73 1.96 -8.46
CA GLN A 143 2.60 1.12 -9.65
C GLN A 143 1.72 -0.11 -9.39
N PHE A 144 1.93 -0.85 -8.31
CA PHE A 144 1.09 -2.00 -7.97
C PHE A 144 -0.36 -1.62 -7.69
N THR A 145 -0.62 -0.43 -7.15
CA THR A 145 -1.98 0.00 -6.84
C THR A 145 -2.75 0.55 -8.04
N THR A 146 -2.06 1.05 -9.08
CA THR A 146 -2.69 1.73 -10.22
C THR A 146 -2.67 0.92 -11.51
N ARG A 147 -1.66 0.10 -11.75
CA ARG A 147 -1.57 -0.71 -12.96
C ARG A 147 -2.70 -1.75 -13.01
N ASN A 148 -3.18 -1.98 -14.24
CA ASN A 148 -4.28 -2.91 -14.53
C ASN A 148 -3.94 -3.89 -15.67
N ASP A 149 -2.65 -4.00 -16.03
CA ASP A 149 -2.17 -5.02 -16.97
C ASP A 149 -2.30 -6.43 -16.36
N GLU A 150 -2.30 -7.43 -17.22
CA GLU A 150 -2.52 -8.83 -16.84
C GLU A 150 -1.45 -9.37 -15.88
N GLU A 151 -0.19 -8.92 -16.03
CA GLU A 151 0.89 -9.32 -15.15
C GLU A 151 0.68 -8.79 -13.74
N THR A 152 0.36 -7.50 -13.60
CA THR A 152 0.07 -6.89 -12.28
C THR A 152 -1.15 -7.55 -11.63
N LYS A 153 -2.20 -7.83 -12.37
CA LYS A 153 -3.38 -8.55 -11.85
C LYS A 153 -3.01 -9.96 -11.38
N ARG A 154 -2.24 -10.69 -12.18
CA ARG A 154 -1.77 -12.05 -11.84
C ARG A 154 -0.95 -12.04 -10.56
N ILE A 155 -0.02 -11.10 -10.40
CA ILE A 155 0.79 -10.94 -9.19
C ILE A 155 -0.13 -10.68 -7.99
N LEU A 156 -0.96 -9.66 -8.05
CA LEU A 156 -1.81 -9.27 -6.92
C LEU A 156 -2.85 -10.34 -6.54
N ALA A 157 -3.34 -11.11 -7.50
CA ALA A 157 -4.28 -12.20 -7.23
C ALA A 157 -3.64 -13.36 -6.43
N ASN A 158 -2.33 -13.55 -6.56
CA ASN A 158 -1.62 -14.70 -6.00
C ASN A 158 -0.66 -14.34 -4.85
N THR A 159 -0.44 -13.04 -4.58
CA THR A 159 0.52 -12.59 -3.56
C THR A 159 -0.08 -11.56 -2.61
N ILE A 160 0.47 -11.53 -1.40
CA ILE A 160 0.32 -10.45 -0.43
C ILE A 160 1.68 -9.81 -0.27
N ILE A 161 1.83 -8.57 -0.74
CA ILE A 161 3.10 -7.84 -0.69
C ILE A 161 3.10 -6.95 0.54
N LEU A 162 4.11 -7.11 1.38
CA LEU A 162 4.32 -6.33 2.61
C LEU A 162 5.42 -5.30 2.34
N PHE A 163 5.03 -4.09 2.01
CA PHE A 163 5.96 -2.98 1.85
C PHE A 163 6.25 -2.32 3.18
N VAL A 164 7.48 -2.46 3.70
CA VAL A 164 7.88 -1.92 4.99
C VAL A 164 8.83 -0.75 4.82
N HIS A 165 8.53 0.37 5.48
CA HIS A 165 9.45 1.50 5.56
C HIS A 165 10.48 1.21 6.65
N ALA A 166 11.73 0.95 6.25
CA ALA A 166 12.74 0.42 7.18
C ALA A 166 13.30 1.49 8.15
N ASN A 167 13.49 2.73 7.70
CA ASN A 167 14.13 3.78 8.50
C ASN A 167 13.47 5.16 8.30
N PRO A 168 12.31 5.40 8.93
CA PRO A 168 11.62 6.70 8.87
C PRO A 168 12.46 7.88 9.36
N ASP A 169 13.18 7.70 10.47
CA ASP A 169 14.01 8.76 11.07
C ASP A 169 15.16 9.15 10.15
N GLY A 170 15.82 8.16 9.55
CA GLY A 170 16.89 8.41 8.59
C GLY A 170 16.40 9.12 7.32
N GLN A 171 15.23 8.75 6.78
CA GLN A 171 14.68 9.47 5.64
C GLN A 171 14.37 10.92 5.98
N GLU A 172 13.73 11.18 7.13
CA GLU A 172 13.42 12.54 7.56
C GLU A 172 14.68 13.38 7.74
N LEU A 173 15.69 12.82 8.42
CA LEU A 173 16.94 13.50 8.70
C LEU A 173 17.69 13.87 7.40
N VAL A 174 17.95 12.89 6.55
CA VAL A 174 18.76 13.09 5.32
C VAL A 174 18.06 14.03 4.35
N SER A 175 16.75 13.86 4.14
CA SER A 175 15.99 14.70 3.20
C SER A 175 15.85 16.15 3.66
N ASN A 176 15.83 16.42 4.97
CA ASN A 176 15.81 17.78 5.50
C ASN A 176 17.22 18.41 5.59
N TRP A 177 18.26 17.58 5.73
CA TRP A 177 19.64 18.07 5.76
C TRP A 177 20.10 18.50 4.35
N TYR A 178 19.72 17.76 3.32
CA TYR A 178 20.06 18.03 1.92
C TYR A 178 19.42 19.34 1.42
#